data_03411051f8a16cd1707652137cf4b48c
#
_entry.id   03411051f8a16cd1707652137cf4b48c
#
_cell.length_a   1.000
_cell.length_b   1.000
_cell.length_c   1.000
_cell.angle_alpha   90.00
_cell.angle_beta   90.00
_cell.angle_gamma   90.00
#
_symmetry.space_group_name_H-M   'P 1'
#
loop_
_entity.id
_entity.type
_entity.pdbx_description
1 polymer ?
#
loop_
_entity_poly.entity_id
_entity_poly.type
_entity_poly.pdbx_seq_one_letter_code
_entity_poly.pdbx_strand_id
1 'polypeptide(L)'
;MNFLESLKSAIQSIKGNKMRSFLTMLGIIIGISSVITMSSIGKGGQESITGDLKEGGYGKFNITIDKTDENFRWKYLLNEDIVEKLQASNKFKAVSPKINSNFGIKIGESNRRQMVMFNATTPDYEEIDRVKILYGRNLLPFEYENSEKVITIDNITAKDLFGNARAALGQKLEIFKGRFGNPQTYKIVGVYQNPLEQMIKVMGGKRVPRFGRMPLPTYEKLYDSSQTGYTTIILESKTPEDMALSMTEARTLLETITSEAELYDINVENNGAASFDSILTTLNIFVTFVAGISLFVGGIGVMNIMLVSVVERTKEIGIRKAIGATDFDILSQFLMESIILTGIGGLLGIGFGVLLVVVIGYFIEITPVFSLVTILISLIVSMGIGIIFGVTPAKKAAKLNPVDSLRAE
;
A
#
# COMPACT_ATOMS: atom_id res chain seq x y z
N MET A 1 44.72 4.31 17.46
CA MET A 1 43.91 3.62 18.51
C MET A 1 43.15 2.48 17.89
N ASN A 2 43.14 1.31 18.52
CA ASN A 2 42.44 0.13 17.96
C ASN A 2 40.89 0.26 18.13
N PHE A 3 40.14 -0.11 17.11
CA PHE A 3 38.63 -0.15 17.12
C PHE A 3 38.09 -0.83 18.39
N LEU A 4 38.74 -1.90 18.86
CA LEU A 4 38.38 -2.61 20.08
C LEU A 4 38.48 -1.76 21.36
N GLU A 5 39.41 -0.86 21.45
CA GLU A 5 39.57 0.08 22.59
C GLU A 5 38.43 1.12 22.58
N SER A 6 38.09 1.66 21.41
CA SER A 6 36.92 2.56 21.25
C SER A 6 35.61 1.88 21.60
N LEU A 7 35.42 0.63 21.20
CA LEU A 7 34.24 -0.16 21.56
C LEU A 7 34.15 -0.40 23.08
N LYS A 8 35.26 -0.74 23.73
CA LYS A 8 35.33 -0.93 25.18
C LYS A 8 35.01 0.35 25.94
N SER A 9 35.52 1.48 25.45
CA SER A 9 35.29 2.82 26.02
C SER A 9 33.82 3.21 25.89
N ALA A 10 33.22 3.01 24.72
CA ALA A 10 31.80 3.27 24.49
C ALA A 10 30.90 2.41 25.42
N ILE A 11 31.19 1.13 25.59
CA ILE A 11 30.47 0.24 26.49
C ILE A 11 30.62 0.67 27.97
N GLN A 12 31.79 1.13 28.36
CA GLN A 12 32.02 1.67 29.72
C GLN A 12 31.23 2.97 29.96
N SER A 13 31.17 3.86 28.99
CA SER A 13 30.34 5.08 29.07
C SER A 13 28.86 4.77 29.23
N ILE A 14 28.35 3.77 28.51
CA ILE A 14 26.95 3.30 28.66
C ILE A 14 26.71 2.74 30.07
N LYS A 15 27.64 1.95 30.59
CA LYS A 15 27.53 1.33 31.93
C LYS A 15 27.64 2.34 33.08
N GLY A 16 28.42 3.40 32.91
CA GLY A 16 28.63 4.45 33.93
C GLY A 16 27.34 5.27 34.20
N ASN A 17 26.55 5.54 33.15
CA ASN A 17 25.34 6.38 33.25
C ASN A 17 24.14 5.70 32.57
N LYS A 18 23.73 4.53 33.04
CA LYS A 18 22.75 3.64 32.40
C LYS A 18 21.44 4.31 32.02
N MET A 19 20.84 5.09 32.94
CA MET A 19 19.55 5.75 32.71
C MET A 19 19.65 6.82 31.62
N ARG A 20 20.72 7.62 31.62
CA ARG A 20 20.95 8.68 30.64
C ARG A 20 21.20 8.09 29.25
N SER A 21 22.07 7.08 29.19
CA SER A 21 22.37 6.38 27.93
C SER A 21 21.13 5.68 27.36
N PHE A 22 20.30 5.06 28.21
CA PHE A 22 19.06 4.45 27.79
C PHE A 22 18.07 5.48 27.22
N LEU A 23 17.81 6.58 27.94
CA LEU A 23 16.90 7.64 27.49
C LEU A 23 17.36 8.27 26.15
N THR A 24 18.65 8.41 25.97
CA THR A 24 19.20 8.94 24.72
C THR A 24 19.06 7.97 23.56
N MET A 25 19.41 6.69 23.78
CA MET A 25 19.23 5.67 22.76
C MET A 25 17.75 5.42 22.44
N LEU A 26 16.85 5.69 23.39
CA LEU A 26 15.41 5.48 23.20
C LEU A 26 14.87 6.31 22.02
N GLY A 27 15.30 7.56 21.86
CA GLY A 27 14.94 8.39 20.71
C GLY A 27 15.37 7.78 19.37
N ILE A 28 16.59 7.22 19.32
CA ILE A 28 17.11 6.52 18.13
C ILE A 28 16.36 5.22 17.89
N ILE A 29 16.14 4.44 18.95
CA ILE A 29 15.38 3.16 18.87
C ILE A 29 13.97 3.41 18.33
N ILE A 30 13.24 4.38 18.91
CA ILE A 30 11.88 4.70 18.47
C ILE A 30 11.88 5.19 17.02
N GLY A 31 12.79 6.10 16.65
CA GLY A 31 12.86 6.61 15.28
C GLY A 31 13.08 5.51 14.25
N ILE A 32 14.08 4.66 14.47
CA ILE A 32 14.43 3.57 13.56
C ILE A 32 13.34 2.49 13.52
N SER A 33 12.84 2.07 14.69
CA SER A 33 11.78 1.05 14.75
C SER A 33 10.50 1.50 14.05
N SER A 34 10.13 2.77 14.16
CA SER A 34 8.96 3.33 13.48
C SER A 34 9.10 3.29 11.96
N VAL A 35 10.26 3.67 11.42
CA VAL A 35 10.54 3.62 9.96
C VAL A 35 10.50 2.18 9.45
N ILE A 36 11.14 1.24 10.15
CA ILE A 36 11.16 -0.16 9.75
C ILE A 36 9.76 -0.76 9.81
N THR A 37 9.01 -0.50 10.90
CA THR A 37 7.66 -1.01 11.07
C THR A 37 6.74 -0.51 9.96
N MET A 38 6.70 0.79 9.72
CA MET A 38 5.83 1.37 8.70
C MET A 38 6.21 0.93 7.30
N SER A 39 7.49 0.93 6.96
CA SER A 39 7.97 0.49 5.64
C SER A 39 7.67 -0.99 5.37
N SER A 40 7.84 -1.86 6.37
CA SER A 40 7.63 -3.31 6.21
C SER A 40 6.15 -3.68 6.14
N ILE A 41 5.30 -3.07 6.97
CA ILE A 41 3.85 -3.27 6.94
C ILE A 41 3.25 -2.63 5.67
N GLY A 42 3.70 -1.42 5.31
CA GLY A 42 3.26 -0.75 4.10
C GLY A 42 3.55 -1.57 2.84
N LYS A 43 4.78 -2.09 2.70
CA LYS A 43 5.15 -2.98 1.58
C LYS A 43 4.38 -4.31 1.61
N GLY A 44 4.22 -4.92 2.78
CA GLY A 44 3.43 -6.15 2.92
C GLY A 44 1.96 -5.94 2.53
N GLY A 45 1.36 -4.82 2.95
CA GLY A 45 0.02 -4.42 2.54
C GLY A 45 -0.08 -4.17 1.03
N GLN A 46 0.90 -3.46 0.47
CA GLN A 46 0.98 -3.23 -0.97
C GLN A 46 1.11 -4.54 -1.75
N GLU A 47 2.00 -5.45 -1.35
CA GLU A 47 2.15 -6.76 -2.00
C GLU A 47 0.90 -7.64 -1.86
N SER A 48 0.22 -7.59 -0.72
CA SER A 48 -1.06 -8.31 -0.55
C SER A 48 -2.13 -7.80 -1.51
N ILE A 49 -2.21 -6.48 -1.71
CA ILE A 49 -3.17 -5.85 -2.63
C ILE A 49 -2.74 -6.07 -4.09
N THR A 50 -1.47 -5.83 -4.40
CA THR A 50 -0.96 -5.99 -5.77
C THR A 50 -0.77 -7.46 -6.17
N GLY A 51 -0.60 -8.38 -5.21
CA GLY A 51 -0.57 -9.82 -5.45
C GLY A 51 -1.90 -10.31 -5.99
N ASP A 52 -3.01 -9.95 -5.35
CA ASP A 52 -4.36 -10.25 -5.82
C ASP A 52 -4.66 -9.54 -7.17
N LEU A 53 -4.10 -8.35 -7.39
CA LEU A 53 -4.21 -7.63 -8.67
C LEU A 53 -3.33 -8.25 -9.78
N LYS A 54 -2.17 -8.84 -9.43
CA LYS A 54 -1.33 -9.58 -10.39
C LYS A 54 -2.01 -10.85 -10.86
N GLU A 55 -2.70 -11.55 -9.99
CA GLU A 55 -3.57 -12.67 -10.37
C GLU A 55 -4.82 -12.19 -11.14
N GLY A 56 -5.31 -10.97 -10.87
CA GLY A 56 -6.44 -10.32 -11.52
C GLY A 56 -6.17 -9.59 -12.84
N GLY A 57 -4.92 -9.54 -13.34
CA GLY A 57 -4.54 -8.95 -14.63
C GLY A 57 -3.92 -7.54 -14.52
N TYR A 58 -2.59 -7.46 -14.64
CA TYR A 58 -1.89 -6.23 -14.99
C TYR A 58 -2.18 -5.87 -16.45
N GLY A 59 -2.23 -4.57 -16.74
CA GLY A 59 -2.41 -4.11 -18.13
C GLY A 59 -3.84 -3.79 -18.50
N LYS A 60 -4.71 -3.61 -17.50
CA LYS A 60 -6.10 -3.20 -17.69
C LYS A 60 -6.25 -1.69 -17.70
N PHE A 61 -7.04 -1.20 -18.63
CA PHE A 61 -7.43 0.19 -18.69
C PHE A 61 -8.87 0.31 -19.19
N ASN A 62 -9.48 1.44 -18.89
CA ASN A 62 -10.87 1.71 -19.24
C ASN A 62 -10.93 2.85 -20.27
N ILE A 63 -11.86 2.72 -21.19
CA ILE A 63 -12.41 3.84 -21.96
C ILE A 63 -13.72 4.19 -21.28
N THR A 64 -13.83 5.42 -20.78
CA THR A 64 -15.02 5.90 -20.05
C THR A 64 -15.55 7.19 -20.67
N ILE A 65 -16.85 7.39 -20.60
CA ILE A 65 -17.48 8.67 -20.97
C ILE A 65 -17.99 9.35 -19.71
N ASP A 66 -17.63 10.62 -19.54
CA ASP A 66 -18.15 11.44 -18.44
C ASP A 66 -19.55 11.98 -18.79
N LYS A 67 -20.55 11.46 -18.10
CA LYS A 67 -21.94 11.93 -18.26
C LYS A 67 -22.19 13.31 -17.67
N THR A 68 -21.25 13.86 -16.90
CA THR A 68 -21.35 15.20 -16.30
C THR A 68 -20.75 16.30 -17.19
N ASP A 69 -20.07 15.92 -18.27
CA ASP A 69 -19.55 16.88 -19.26
C ASP A 69 -20.71 17.62 -19.93
N GLU A 70 -20.56 18.93 -20.10
CA GLU A 70 -21.56 19.80 -20.74
C GLU A 70 -21.90 19.40 -22.19
N ASN A 71 -20.94 18.79 -22.89
CA ASN A 71 -21.09 18.34 -24.27
C ASN A 71 -21.66 16.90 -24.33
N PHE A 72 -21.85 16.22 -23.22
CA PHE A 72 -22.41 14.88 -23.20
C PHE A 72 -23.81 14.86 -23.84
N ARG A 73 -24.01 13.88 -24.70
CA ARG A 73 -25.33 13.53 -25.27
C ARG A 73 -25.45 12.00 -25.25
N TRP A 74 -26.63 11.47 -25.02
CA TRP A 74 -26.88 10.03 -24.96
C TRP A 74 -26.44 9.27 -26.21
N LYS A 75 -26.43 9.91 -27.38
CA LYS A 75 -25.92 9.35 -28.64
C LYS A 75 -24.42 9.08 -28.65
N TYR A 76 -23.67 9.67 -27.71
CA TYR A 76 -22.22 9.50 -27.60
C TYR A 76 -21.81 8.37 -26.63
N LEU A 77 -22.77 7.63 -26.08
CA LEU A 77 -22.43 6.41 -25.34
C LEU A 77 -21.63 5.46 -26.22
N LEU A 78 -20.66 4.78 -25.60
CA LEU A 78 -19.92 3.70 -26.23
C LEU A 78 -20.93 2.61 -26.64
N ASN A 79 -20.85 2.15 -27.88
CA ASN A 79 -21.79 1.21 -28.47
C ASN A 79 -21.13 -0.07 -28.95
N GLU A 80 -21.92 -1.05 -29.39
CA GLU A 80 -21.41 -2.33 -29.88
C GLU A 80 -20.47 -2.18 -31.07
N ASP A 81 -20.76 -1.23 -32.02
CA ASP A 81 -19.90 -0.97 -33.16
C ASP A 81 -18.47 -0.56 -32.75
N ILE A 82 -18.34 0.25 -31.67
CA ILE A 82 -17.03 0.61 -31.10
C ILE A 82 -16.35 -0.61 -30.50
N VAL A 83 -17.09 -1.44 -29.76
CA VAL A 83 -16.56 -2.67 -29.14
C VAL A 83 -16.04 -3.62 -30.20
N GLU A 84 -16.86 -3.91 -31.23
CA GLU A 84 -16.48 -4.80 -32.34
C GLU A 84 -15.23 -4.30 -33.11
N LYS A 85 -15.14 -3.01 -33.36
CA LYS A 85 -13.96 -2.41 -34.03
C LYS A 85 -12.70 -2.47 -33.18
N LEU A 86 -12.83 -2.27 -31.87
CA LEU A 86 -11.71 -2.44 -30.94
C LEU A 86 -11.25 -3.90 -30.88
N GLN A 87 -12.18 -4.85 -30.83
CA GLN A 87 -11.89 -6.30 -30.86
C GLN A 87 -11.24 -6.70 -32.19
N ALA A 88 -11.82 -6.26 -33.31
CA ALA A 88 -11.32 -6.56 -34.66
C ALA A 88 -9.93 -6.02 -34.93
N SER A 89 -9.49 -4.97 -34.23
CA SER A 89 -8.13 -4.41 -34.35
C SER A 89 -7.03 -5.40 -33.97
N ASN A 90 -7.36 -6.42 -33.19
CA ASN A 90 -6.44 -7.43 -32.65
C ASN A 90 -5.21 -6.83 -31.93
N LYS A 91 -5.32 -5.60 -31.43
CA LYS A 91 -4.27 -4.90 -30.69
C LYS A 91 -4.30 -5.20 -29.21
N PHE A 92 -5.49 -5.50 -28.70
CA PHE A 92 -5.74 -5.83 -27.30
C PHE A 92 -5.89 -7.34 -27.11
N LYS A 93 -5.66 -7.81 -25.90
CA LYS A 93 -5.84 -9.22 -25.56
C LYS A 93 -7.32 -9.55 -25.39
N ALA A 94 -8.07 -8.64 -24.75
CA ALA A 94 -9.51 -8.74 -24.58
C ALA A 94 -10.13 -7.34 -24.49
N VAL A 95 -11.38 -7.20 -24.93
CA VAL A 95 -12.17 -5.95 -24.91
C VAL A 95 -13.59 -6.31 -24.48
N SER A 96 -14.10 -5.68 -23.43
CA SER A 96 -15.42 -5.95 -22.92
C SER A 96 -16.15 -4.68 -22.51
N PRO A 97 -17.40 -4.47 -22.91
CA PRO A 97 -18.25 -3.48 -22.29
C PRO A 97 -18.57 -3.89 -20.85
N LYS A 98 -18.81 -2.88 -20.00
CA LYS A 98 -19.13 -3.04 -18.58
C LYS A 98 -20.20 -2.06 -18.15
N ILE A 99 -21.24 -2.55 -17.54
CA ILE A 99 -22.26 -1.73 -16.90
C ILE A 99 -22.20 -1.98 -15.38
N ASN A 100 -21.92 -0.93 -14.62
CA ASN A 100 -22.02 -0.98 -13.16
C ASN A 100 -23.38 -0.46 -12.71
N SER A 101 -24.12 -1.26 -11.98
CA SER A 101 -25.43 -0.86 -11.47
C SER A 101 -25.62 -1.29 -10.02
N ASN A 102 -26.18 -0.37 -9.23
CA ASN A 102 -26.52 -0.66 -7.84
C ASN A 102 -27.91 -1.27 -7.72
N PHE A 103 -27.95 -2.43 -7.12
CA PHE A 103 -29.19 -3.16 -6.87
C PHE A 103 -29.45 -3.34 -5.39
N GLY A 104 -30.72 -3.24 -5.00
CA GLY A 104 -31.17 -3.63 -3.67
C GLY A 104 -31.36 -5.14 -3.62
N ILE A 105 -30.84 -5.80 -2.60
CA ILE A 105 -31.14 -7.18 -2.26
C ILE A 105 -31.82 -7.24 -0.90
N LYS A 106 -32.76 -8.17 -0.73
CA LYS A 106 -33.45 -8.39 0.55
C LYS A 106 -32.67 -9.37 1.41
N ILE A 107 -32.43 -9.04 2.68
CA ILE A 107 -31.76 -9.92 3.62
C ILE A 107 -32.77 -10.49 4.61
N GLY A 108 -32.96 -11.80 4.59
CA GLY A 108 -33.87 -12.50 5.48
C GLY A 108 -35.31 -12.01 5.39
N GLU A 109 -36.08 -12.16 6.49
CA GLU A 109 -37.45 -11.66 6.59
C GLU A 109 -37.55 -10.14 6.83
N SER A 110 -36.42 -9.50 7.08
CA SER A 110 -36.34 -8.05 7.30
C SER A 110 -36.61 -7.30 5.99
N ASN A 111 -37.45 -6.27 6.06
CA ASN A 111 -37.71 -5.38 4.92
C ASN A 111 -36.52 -4.45 4.60
N ARG A 112 -35.34 -4.68 5.20
CA ARG A 112 -34.12 -3.93 4.93
C ARG A 112 -33.50 -4.42 3.63
N ARG A 113 -33.34 -3.50 2.69
CA ARG A 113 -32.59 -3.74 1.45
C ARG A 113 -31.13 -3.32 1.66
N GLN A 114 -30.21 -4.18 1.27
CA GLN A 114 -28.80 -3.83 1.14
C GLN A 114 -28.48 -3.55 -0.32
N MET A 115 -27.62 -2.57 -0.53
CA MET A 115 -27.13 -2.26 -1.87
C MET A 115 -25.93 -3.12 -2.19
N VAL A 116 -25.98 -3.74 -3.36
CA VAL A 116 -24.88 -4.52 -3.96
C VAL A 116 -24.62 -3.95 -5.33
N MET A 117 -23.37 -3.72 -5.65
CA MET A 117 -22.97 -3.28 -6.97
C MET A 117 -22.79 -4.49 -7.88
N PHE A 118 -23.65 -4.61 -8.88
CA PHE A 118 -23.54 -5.65 -9.89
C PHE A 118 -22.86 -5.12 -11.14
N ASN A 119 -21.87 -5.88 -11.61
CA ASN A 119 -21.25 -5.69 -12.91
C ASN A 119 -22.00 -6.57 -13.91
N ALA A 120 -22.67 -5.95 -14.87
CA ALA A 120 -23.18 -6.65 -16.03
C ALA A 120 -22.07 -6.74 -17.08
N THR A 121 -21.69 -7.94 -17.48
CA THR A 121 -20.43 -8.25 -18.17
C THR A 121 -20.64 -9.21 -19.33
N THR A 122 -19.64 -9.30 -20.20
CA THR A 122 -19.56 -10.28 -21.29
C THR A 122 -18.61 -11.44 -20.94
N PRO A 123 -18.52 -12.52 -21.73
CA PRO A 123 -17.55 -13.59 -21.52
C PRO A 123 -16.12 -13.09 -21.47
N ASP A 124 -15.73 -12.13 -22.34
CA ASP A 124 -14.39 -11.55 -22.39
C ASP A 124 -14.03 -10.84 -21.07
N TYR A 125 -15.03 -10.27 -20.38
CA TYR A 125 -14.79 -9.65 -19.06
C TYR A 125 -14.24 -10.64 -18.04
N GLU A 126 -14.67 -11.88 -18.06
CA GLU A 126 -14.21 -12.91 -17.14
C GLU A 126 -12.73 -13.28 -17.38
N GLU A 127 -12.24 -13.07 -18.60
CA GLU A 127 -10.80 -13.19 -18.91
C GLU A 127 -10.00 -11.97 -18.44
N ILE A 128 -10.60 -10.77 -18.56
CA ILE A 128 -10.00 -9.52 -18.12
C ILE A 128 -9.96 -9.46 -16.60
N ASP A 129 -11.09 -9.60 -15.95
CA ASP A 129 -11.24 -9.43 -14.50
C ASP A 129 -11.37 -10.79 -13.79
N ARG A 130 -10.23 -11.49 -13.74
CA ARG A 130 -10.14 -12.81 -13.10
C ARG A 130 -10.36 -12.69 -11.61
N VAL A 131 -11.41 -13.34 -11.11
CA VAL A 131 -11.68 -13.42 -9.68
C VAL A 131 -11.41 -14.83 -9.17
N LYS A 132 -10.96 -14.93 -7.93
CA LYS A 132 -10.77 -16.21 -7.28
C LYS A 132 -12.12 -16.79 -6.86
N ILE A 133 -12.58 -17.81 -7.57
CA ILE A 133 -13.79 -18.54 -7.20
C ILE A 133 -13.52 -19.38 -5.96
N LEU A 134 -14.32 -19.17 -4.92
CA LEU A 134 -14.23 -19.92 -3.65
C LEU A 134 -15.16 -21.13 -3.65
N TYR A 135 -16.37 -20.96 -4.22
CA TYR A 135 -17.37 -22.01 -4.30
C TYR A 135 -18.14 -21.91 -5.61
N GLY A 136 -18.49 -23.04 -6.20
CA GLY A 136 -19.22 -23.09 -7.44
C GLY A 136 -18.35 -22.81 -8.66
N ARG A 137 -18.82 -22.00 -9.58
CA ARG A 137 -18.18 -21.69 -10.84
C ARG A 137 -18.44 -20.25 -11.29
N ASN A 138 -17.68 -19.80 -12.28
CA ASN A 138 -17.95 -18.56 -12.97
C ASN A 138 -19.15 -18.66 -13.92
N LEU A 139 -19.56 -17.52 -14.50
CA LEU A 139 -20.56 -17.48 -15.56
C LEU A 139 -20.01 -18.16 -16.81
N LEU A 140 -20.86 -18.93 -17.50
CA LEU A 140 -20.47 -19.68 -18.70
C LEU A 140 -20.97 -19.00 -19.98
N PRO A 141 -20.29 -19.17 -21.12
CA PRO A 141 -20.63 -18.50 -22.37
C PRO A 141 -22.13 -18.69 -22.77
N PHE A 142 -22.69 -19.90 -22.65
CA PHE A 142 -24.08 -20.16 -22.99
C PHE A 142 -25.07 -19.39 -22.11
N GLU A 143 -24.70 -19.00 -20.89
CA GLU A 143 -25.56 -18.22 -19.98
C GLU A 143 -25.68 -16.76 -20.45
N TYR A 144 -24.66 -16.26 -21.12
CA TYR A 144 -24.72 -14.98 -21.81
C TYR A 144 -25.58 -15.06 -23.08
N GLU A 145 -25.36 -16.06 -23.93
CA GLU A 145 -26.11 -16.24 -25.18
C GLU A 145 -27.60 -16.39 -24.91
N ASN A 146 -28.00 -17.14 -23.90
CA ASN A 146 -29.40 -17.38 -23.56
C ASN A 146 -30.02 -16.34 -22.63
N SER A 147 -29.25 -15.29 -22.23
CA SER A 147 -29.73 -14.31 -21.24
C SER A 147 -30.24 -14.95 -19.95
N GLU A 148 -29.53 -15.95 -19.42
CA GLU A 148 -29.95 -16.72 -18.25
C GLU A 148 -29.95 -15.84 -16.98
N LYS A 149 -30.94 -16.07 -16.09
CA LYS A 149 -31.04 -15.37 -14.81
C LYS A 149 -30.12 -16.00 -13.75
N VAL A 150 -28.83 -15.92 -14.00
CA VAL A 150 -27.78 -16.42 -13.11
C VAL A 150 -26.89 -15.31 -12.67
N ILE A 151 -26.27 -15.45 -11.49
CA ILE A 151 -25.35 -14.49 -10.91
C ILE A 151 -24.21 -15.17 -10.16
N THR A 152 -23.10 -14.46 -10.04
CA THR A 152 -22.07 -14.73 -9.04
C THR A 152 -22.04 -13.58 -8.04
N ILE A 153 -21.75 -13.86 -6.76
CA ILE A 153 -21.68 -12.88 -5.68
C ILE A 153 -20.38 -13.05 -4.90
N ASP A 154 -19.95 -11.99 -4.24
CA ASP A 154 -18.78 -12.07 -3.38
C ASP A 154 -19.06 -12.82 -2.06
N ASN A 155 -17.99 -13.31 -1.42
CA ASN A 155 -18.06 -14.09 -0.18
C ASN A 155 -18.66 -13.33 1.01
N ILE A 156 -18.53 -12.00 1.03
CA ILE A 156 -19.07 -11.16 2.10
C ILE A 156 -20.58 -11.05 1.93
N THR A 157 -21.04 -10.77 0.72
CA THR A 157 -22.47 -10.78 0.37
C THR A 157 -23.09 -12.14 0.66
N ALA A 158 -22.42 -13.23 0.28
CA ALA A 158 -22.91 -14.59 0.52
C ALA A 158 -23.02 -14.91 2.03
N LYS A 159 -22.02 -14.52 2.82
CA LYS A 159 -22.03 -14.66 4.28
C LYS A 159 -23.18 -13.88 4.95
N ASP A 160 -23.37 -12.63 4.54
CA ASP A 160 -24.40 -11.78 5.12
C ASP A 160 -25.82 -12.27 4.83
N LEU A 161 -26.03 -12.86 3.62
CA LEU A 161 -27.34 -13.36 3.22
C LEU A 161 -27.67 -14.74 3.78
N PHE A 162 -26.70 -15.63 3.82
CA PHE A 162 -26.91 -17.06 4.07
C PHE A 162 -26.15 -17.60 5.30
N GLY A 163 -25.46 -16.71 6.04
CA GLY A 163 -24.64 -17.08 7.20
C GLY A 163 -23.32 -17.76 6.84
N ASN A 164 -23.24 -18.43 5.68
CA ASN A 164 -22.06 -19.11 5.18
C ASN A 164 -21.95 -18.92 3.66
N ALA A 165 -20.76 -18.62 3.17
CA ALA A 165 -20.52 -18.41 1.74
C ALA A 165 -20.88 -19.64 0.87
N ARG A 166 -20.60 -20.85 1.36
CA ARG A 166 -20.95 -22.10 0.63
C ARG A 166 -22.46 -22.35 0.53
N ALA A 167 -23.21 -21.92 1.52
CA ALA A 167 -24.68 -22.11 1.55
C ALA A 167 -25.42 -21.28 0.50
N ALA A 168 -24.77 -20.26 -0.06
CA ALA A 168 -25.32 -19.41 -1.12
C ALA A 168 -25.46 -20.13 -2.46
N LEU A 169 -24.68 -21.20 -2.72
CA LEU A 169 -24.68 -21.90 -3.99
C LEU A 169 -26.07 -22.54 -4.29
N GLY A 170 -26.57 -22.28 -5.50
CA GLY A 170 -27.85 -22.80 -5.97
C GLY A 170 -29.08 -22.10 -5.40
N GLN A 171 -28.89 -21.19 -4.44
CA GLN A 171 -29.99 -20.42 -3.86
C GLN A 171 -30.51 -19.37 -4.85
N LYS A 172 -31.77 -19.00 -4.66
CA LYS A 172 -32.43 -17.94 -5.43
C LYS A 172 -32.32 -16.60 -4.66
N LEU A 173 -31.97 -15.55 -5.36
CA LEU A 173 -31.85 -14.21 -4.81
C LEU A 173 -32.76 -13.25 -5.55
N GLU A 174 -33.61 -12.53 -4.82
CA GLU A 174 -34.42 -11.44 -5.37
C GLU A 174 -33.60 -10.13 -5.42
N ILE A 175 -33.48 -9.57 -6.61
CA ILE A 175 -32.75 -8.37 -6.90
C ILE A 175 -33.69 -7.28 -7.40
N PHE A 176 -33.54 -6.06 -6.87
CA PHE A 176 -34.40 -4.91 -7.16
C PHE A 176 -33.58 -3.79 -7.80
N LYS A 177 -33.92 -3.34 -9.00
CA LYS A 177 -33.33 -2.14 -9.60
C LYS A 177 -34.00 -0.88 -9.00
N GLY A 178 -33.21 -0.12 -8.24
CA GLY A 178 -33.72 1.07 -7.57
C GLY A 178 -34.66 0.82 -6.39
N ARG A 179 -35.32 1.87 -5.91
CA ARG A 179 -36.13 1.82 -4.68
C ARG A 179 -37.49 1.16 -4.89
N PHE A 180 -38.05 1.23 -6.09
CA PHE A 180 -39.41 0.82 -6.44
C PHE A 180 -39.49 -0.21 -7.58
N GLY A 181 -38.34 -0.73 -8.05
CA GLY A 181 -38.29 -1.70 -9.12
C GLY A 181 -38.92 -3.03 -8.71
N ASN A 182 -39.55 -3.74 -9.69
CA ASN A 182 -40.04 -5.08 -9.50
C ASN A 182 -38.90 -6.04 -9.24
N PRO A 183 -39.02 -6.96 -8.26
CA PRO A 183 -37.98 -7.93 -7.99
C PRO A 183 -37.82 -8.91 -9.17
N GLN A 184 -36.56 -9.20 -9.46
CA GLN A 184 -36.23 -10.28 -10.40
C GLN A 184 -35.45 -11.35 -9.64
N THR A 185 -35.78 -12.60 -9.89
CA THR A 185 -35.16 -13.74 -9.20
C THR A 185 -34.03 -14.31 -10.03
N TYR A 186 -32.85 -14.41 -9.41
CA TYR A 186 -31.62 -14.95 -9.99
C TYR A 186 -31.16 -16.18 -9.20
N LYS A 187 -30.51 -17.12 -9.89
CA LYS A 187 -29.86 -18.28 -9.27
C LYS A 187 -28.38 -17.95 -9.06
N ILE A 188 -27.87 -18.19 -7.84
CA ILE A 188 -26.45 -18.03 -7.53
C ILE A 188 -25.71 -19.29 -8.01
N VAL A 189 -24.75 -19.10 -8.95
CA VAL A 189 -23.97 -20.20 -9.54
C VAL A 189 -22.51 -20.21 -9.04
N GLY A 190 -22.05 -19.11 -8.45
CA GLY A 190 -20.70 -19.02 -7.91
C GLY A 190 -20.57 -17.98 -6.81
N VAL A 191 -19.57 -18.20 -5.95
CA VAL A 191 -19.15 -17.27 -4.90
C VAL A 191 -17.67 -17.04 -5.06
N TYR A 192 -17.26 -15.77 -5.21
CA TYR A 192 -15.88 -15.37 -5.39
C TYR A 192 -15.36 -14.54 -4.22
N GLN A 193 -14.04 -14.43 -4.09
CA GLN A 193 -13.40 -13.61 -3.09
C GLN A 193 -13.64 -12.12 -3.38
N ASN A 194 -14.10 -11.36 -2.38
CA ASN A 194 -14.31 -9.92 -2.55
C ASN A 194 -12.95 -9.21 -2.80
N PRO A 195 -12.80 -8.47 -3.91
CA PRO A 195 -11.51 -7.88 -4.29
C PRO A 195 -11.02 -6.79 -3.33
N LEU A 196 -11.92 -6.19 -2.54
CA LEU A 196 -11.58 -5.13 -1.60
C LEU A 196 -11.49 -5.63 -0.14
N GLU A 197 -11.75 -6.90 0.13
CA GLU A 197 -11.80 -7.43 1.51
C GLU A 197 -10.50 -7.20 2.26
N GLN A 198 -9.38 -7.54 1.67
CA GLN A 198 -8.06 -7.40 2.31
C GLN A 198 -7.69 -5.92 2.49
N MET A 199 -7.86 -5.10 1.46
CA MET A 199 -7.57 -3.67 1.51
C MET A 199 -8.33 -2.98 2.65
N ILE A 200 -9.63 -3.28 2.79
CA ILE A 200 -10.46 -2.64 3.82
C ILE A 200 -10.14 -3.15 5.22
N LYS A 201 -9.80 -4.43 5.37
CA LYS A 201 -9.28 -4.97 6.65
C LYS A 201 -8.01 -4.26 7.08
N VAL A 202 -7.05 -4.08 6.17
CA VAL A 202 -5.80 -3.35 6.42
C VAL A 202 -6.07 -1.91 6.87
N MET A 203 -7.05 -1.24 6.26
CA MET A 203 -7.45 0.12 6.62
C MET A 203 -8.29 0.21 7.90
N GLY A 204 -8.54 -0.91 8.59
CA GLY A 204 -9.38 -0.95 9.79
C GLY A 204 -10.86 -0.67 9.52
N GLY A 205 -11.28 -0.73 8.26
CA GLY A 205 -12.66 -0.49 7.84
C GLY A 205 -13.59 -1.65 8.22
N LYS A 206 -14.77 -1.31 8.77
CA LYS A 206 -15.79 -2.30 9.16
C LYS A 206 -16.81 -2.58 8.04
N ARG A 207 -16.87 -1.74 7.00
CA ARG A 207 -17.84 -1.87 5.92
C ARG A 207 -17.13 -2.12 4.60
N VAL A 208 -17.24 -3.33 4.10
CA VAL A 208 -16.72 -3.72 2.80
C VAL A 208 -17.84 -3.56 1.77
N PRO A 209 -17.60 -2.90 0.62
CA PRO A 209 -18.55 -2.87 -0.49
C PRO A 209 -18.87 -4.29 -0.94
N ARG A 210 -20.10 -4.50 -1.38
CA ARG A 210 -20.62 -5.79 -1.86
C ARG A 210 -20.70 -5.77 -3.35
N PHE A 211 -20.28 -6.87 -3.96
CA PHE A 211 -20.21 -7.01 -5.41
C PHE A 211 -20.92 -8.27 -5.89
N GLY A 212 -21.40 -8.19 -7.12
CA GLY A 212 -21.93 -9.32 -7.86
C GLY A 212 -21.67 -9.15 -9.35
N ARG A 213 -21.85 -10.23 -10.11
CA ARG A 213 -21.75 -10.25 -11.57
C ARG A 213 -22.96 -10.91 -12.15
N MET A 214 -23.41 -10.42 -13.31
CA MET A 214 -24.51 -10.98 -14.09
C MET A 214 -24.21 -10.88 -15.59
N PRO A 215 -24.79 -11.73 -16.43
CA PRO A 215 -24.65 -11.59 -17.87
C PRO A 215 -25.19 -10.25 -18.37
N LEU A 216 -24.45 -9.55 -19.20
CA LEU A 216 -24.86 -8.27 -19.79
C LEU A 216 -26.17 -8.39 -20.60
N PRO A 217 -26.37 -9.42 -21.46
CA PRO A 217 -27.63 -9.58 -22.18
C PRO A 217 -28.83 -9.79 -21.26
N THR A 218 -28.64 -10.44 -20.09
CA THR A 218 -29.68 -10.57 -19.07
C THR A 218 -30.05 -9.24 -18.46
N TYR A 219 -29.04 -8.40 -18.17
CA TYR A 219 -29.23 -7.05 -17.66
C TYR A 219 -30.03 -6.20 -18.66
N GLU A 220 -29.61 -6.14 -19.91
CA GLU A 220 -30.23 -5.36 -20.98
C GLU A 220 -31.70 -5.78 -21.22
N LYS A 221 -31.95 -7.08 -21.30
CA LYS A 221 -33.30 -7.60 -21.49
C LYS A 221 -34.26 -7.24 -20.34
N LEU A 222 -33.77 -7.14 -19.11
CA LEU A 222 -34.62 -6.99 -17.93
C LEU A 222 -34.70 -5.59 -17.40
N TYR A 223 -33.67 -4.78 -17.61
CA TYR A 223 -33.53 -3.51 -16.91
C TYR A 223 -33.27 -2.33 -17.82
N ASP A 224 -32.89 -2.54 -19.05
CA ASP A 224 -32.47 -1.48 -19.94
C ASP A 224 -33.15 -1.54 -21.32
N SER A 225 -34.35 -1.03 -21.36
CA SER A 225 -35.03 -0.80 -22.64
C SER A 225 -34.66 0.53 -23.31
N SER A 226 -33.88 1.41 -22.64
CA SER A 226 -33.66 2.79 -23.08
C SER A 226 -32.19 3.18 -23.33
N GLN A 227 -31.22 2.38 -22.85
CA GLN A 227 -29.80 2.69 -23.06
C GLN A 227 -29.27 1.95 -24.28
N THR A 228 -28.92 2.70 -25.29
CA THR A 228 -28.34 2.17 -26.54
C THR A 228 -26.82 2.11 -26.51
N GLY A 229 -26.20 2.13 -25.33
CA GLY A 229 -24.75 2.11 -25.20
C GLY A 229 -24.21 1.98 -23.79
N TYR A 230 -22.89 1.90 -23.70
CA TYR A 230 -22.14 1.65 -22.48
C TYR A 230 -21.45 2.92 -21.99
N THR A 231 -21.23 3.03 -20.69
CA THR A 231 -20.43 4.14 -20.11
C THR A 231 -18.96 3.77 -20.00
N THR A 232 -18.66 2.49 -20.05
CA THR A 232 -17.30 1.98 -19.83
C THR A 232 -17.06 0.77 -20.71
N ILE A 233 -15.92 0.77 -21.39
CA ILE A 233 -15.33 -0.41 -22.02
C ILE A 233 -14.02 -0.67 -21.29
N ILE A 234 -13.80 -1.90 -20.85
CA ILE A 234 -12.55 -2.34 -20.25
C ILE A 234 -11.73 -3.10 -21.28
N LEU A 235 -10.42 -2.85 -21.30
CA LEU A 235 -9.48 -3.48 -22.19
C LEU A 235 -8.31 -4.08 -21.42
N GLU A 236 -7.78 -5.18 -21.91
CA GLU A 236 -6.53 -5.77 -21.42
C GLU A 236 -5.46 -5.66 -22.52
N SER A 237 -4.31 -5.07 -22.20
CA SER A 237 -3.14 -5.06 -23.10
C SER A 237 -2.56 -6.46 -23.27
N LYS A 238 -1.88 -6.74 -24.37
CA LYS A 238 -1.25 -8.06 -24.62
C LYS A 238 -0.20 -8.40 -23.59
N THR A 239 0.61 -7.41 -23.22
CA THR A 239 1.56 -7.51 -22.11
C THR A 239 1.38 -6.31 -21.16
N PRO A 240 1.68 -6.46 -19.89
CA PRO A 240 1.58 -5.36 -18.92
C PRO A 240 2.49 -4.17 -19.27
N GLU A 241 3.65 -4.45 -19.83
CA GLU A 241 4.65 -3.46 -20.26
C GLU A 241 4.14 -2.58 -21.40
N ASP A 242 3.27 -3.13 -22.26
CA ASP A 242 2.70 -2.43 -23.41
C ASP A 242 1.47 -1.60 -23.07
N MET A 243 1.08 -1.50 -21.80
CA MET A 243 -0.17 -0.80 -21.41
C MET A 243 -0.22 0.66 -21.90
N ALA A 244 0.87 1.41 -21.75
CA ALA A 244 0.93 2.81 -22.22
C ALA A 244 0.80 2.90 -23.75
N LEU A 245 1.42 1.96 -24.48
CA LEU A 245 1.29 1.86 -25.92
C LEU A 245 -0.15 1.49 -26.31
N SER A 246 -0.74 0.51 -25.63
CA SER A 246 -2.12 0.07 -25.86
C SER A 246 -3.13 1.20 -25.61
N MET A 247 -2.93 2.02 -24.58
CA MET A 247 -3.77 3.21 -24.33
C MET A 247 -3.66 4.23 -25.48
N THR A 248 -2.45 4.47 -25.99
CA THR A 248 -2.24 5.35 -27.15
C THR A 248 -2.90 4.79 -28.42
N GLU A 249 -2.78 3.49 -28.65
CA GLU A 249 -3.44 2.80 -29.77
C GLU A 249 -4.97 2.85 -29.65
N ALA A 250 -5.52 2.68 -28.42
CA ALA A 250 -6.94 2.83 -28.17
C ALA A 250 -7.43 4.25 -28.50
N ARG A 251 -6.65 5.29 -28.14
CA ARG A 251 -6.95 6.68 -28.48
C ARG A 251 -6.99 6.87 -30.00
N THR A 252 -5.95 6.44 -30.69
CA THR A 252 -5.87 6.54 -32.16
C THR A 252 -7.02 5.81 -32.87
N LEU A 253 -7.37 4.62 -32.37
CA LEU A 253 -8.52 3.88 -32.91
C LEU A 253 -9.84 4.63 -32.68
N LEU A 254 -10.08 5.17 -31.50
CA LEU A 254 -11.27 5.97 -31.23
C LEU A 254 -11.37 7.18 -32.14
N GLU A 255 -10.28 7.90 -32.39
CA GLU A 255 -10.22 9.02 -33.32
C GLU A 255 -10.56 8.64 -34.77
N THR A 256 -10.31 7.38 -35.15
CA THR A 256 -10.70 6.86 -36.48
C THR A 256 -12.14 6.34 -36.52
N ILE A 257 -12.69 5.91 -35.38
CA ILE A 257 -14.02 5.33 -35.29
C ILE A 257 -15.09 6.40 -35.08
N THR A 258 -14.77 7.44 -34.32
CA THR A 258 -15.74 8.49 -33.95
C THR A 258 -15.13 9.89 -33.99
N SER A 259 -15.92 10.87 -34.39
CA SER A 259 -15.55 12.29 -34.36
C SER A 259 -15.50 12.88 -32.94
N GLU A 260 -16.08 12.20 -31.95
CA GLU A 260 -16.19 12.63 -30.57
C GLU A 260 -15.19 11.91 -29.64
N ALA A 261 -14.05 11.48 -30.17
CA ALA A 261 -13.02 10.78 -29.38
C ALA A 261 -12.54 11.56 -28.15
N GLU A 262 -12.61 12.89 -28.19
CA GLU A 262 -12.23 13.76 -27.06
C GLU A 262 -13.16 13.62 -25.84
N LEU A 263 -14.39 13.14 -26.01
CA LEU A 263 -15.35 12.90 -24.92
C LEU A 263 -15.05 11.63 -24.14
N TYR A 264 -14.12 10.79 -24.62
CA TYR A 264 -13.77 9.54 -23.96
C TYR A 264 -12.45 9.67 -23.24
N ASP A 265 -12.48 9.42 -21.94
CA ASP A 265 -11.28 9.31 -21.12
C ASP A 265 -10.72 7.89 -21.18
N ILE A 266 -9.41 7.79 -21.37
CA ILE A 266 -8.70 6.52 -21.30
C ILE A 266 -7.87 6.52 -20.02
N ASN A 267 -8.29 5.72 -19.06
CA ASN A 267 -7.70 5.69 -17.74
C ASN A 267 -7.33 4.24 -17.34
N VAL A 268 -6.23 4.10 -16.61
CA VAL A 268 -5.91 2.80 -15.98
C VAL A 268 -7.06 2.42 -15.07
N GLU A 269 -7.51 1.16 -15.12
CA GLU A 269 -8.56 0.69 -14.22
C GLU A 269 -8.10 0.83 -12.77
N ASN A 270 -8.66 1.85 -12.10
CA ASN A 270 -8.26 2.18 -10.75
C ASN A 270 -9.11 1.40 -9.75
N ASN A 271 -8.73 0.14 -9.48
CA ASN A 271 -9.38 -0.71 -8.46
C ASN A 271 -9.08 -0.26 -7.02
N GLY A 272 -8.84 1.03 -6.80
CA GLY A 272 -8.47 1.59 -5.50
C GLY A 272 -6.97 1.44 -5.16
N ALA A 273 -6.20 0.67 -5.92
CA ALA A 273 -4.79 0.43 -5.64
C ALA A 273 -3.94 1.71 -5.74
N ALA A 274 -4.17 2.55 -6.75
CA ALA A 274 -3.44 3.82 -6.88
C ALA A 274 -3.79 4.81 -5.76
N SER A 275 -5.04 4.84 -5.32
CA SER A 275 -5.45 5.64 -4.16
C SER A 275 -4.82 5.12 -2.87
N PHE A 276 -4.73 3.79 -2.72
CA PHE A 276 -4.07 3.16 -1.59
C PHE A 276 -2.57 3.44 -1.57
N ASP A 277 -1.88 3.34 -2.71
CA ASP A 277 -0.46 3.70 -2.85
C ASP A 277 -0.20 5.16 -2.48
N SER A 278 -1.07 6.08 -2.89
CA SER A 278 -0.98 7.49 -2.52
C SER A 278 -1.13 7.70 -1.01
N ILE A 279 -2.09 7.01 -0.38
CA ILE A 279 -2.29 7.05 1.07
C ILE A 279 -1.07 6.47 1.79
N LEU A 280 -0.57 5.30 1.38
CA LEU A 280 0.62 4.69 1.98
C LEU A 280 1.85 5.57 1.83
N THR A 281 2.04 6.19 0.67
CA THR A 281 3.16 7.13 0.43
C THR A 281 3.06 8.33 1.37
N THR A 282 1.88 8.92 1.52
CA THR A 282 1.64 10.05 2.43
C THR A 282 1.92 9.66 3.89
N LEU A 283 1.43 8.50 4.32
CA LEU A 283 1.69 7.98 5.67
C LEU A 283 3.18 7.69 5.89
N ASN A 284 3.88 7.12 4.89
CA ASN A 284 5.33 6.88 4.97
C ASN A 284 6.11 8.19 5.12
N ILE A 285 5.76 9.23 4.37
CA ILE A 285 6.38 10.56 4.49
C ILE A 285 6.14 11.11 5.90
N PHE A 286 4.91 11.06 6.40
CA PHE A 286 4.55 11.55 7.73
C PHE A 286 5.32 10.81 8.84
N VAL A 287 5.35 9.47 8.81
CA VAL A 287 6.07 8.67 9.82
C VAL A 287 7.59 8.92 9.73
N THR A 288 8.14 9.05 8.51
CA THR A 288 9.56 9.39 8.31
C THR A 288 9.91 10.75 8.89
N PHE A 289 9.02 11.73 8.75
CA PHE A 289 9.19 13.06 9.35
C PHE A 289 9.19 12.99 10.90
N VAL A 290 8.24 12.29 11.49
CA VAL A 290 8.17 12.09 12.96
C VAL A 290 9.38 11.31 13.47
N ALA A 291 9.83 10.29 12.74
CA ALA A 291 11.04 9.54 13.04
C ALA A 291 12.29 10.45 12.96
N GLY A 292 12.35 11.34 11.98
CA GLY A 292 13.41 12.35 11.86
C GLY A 292 13.50 13.25 13.09
N ILE A 293 12.35 13.72 13.60
CA ILE A 293 12.30 14.49 14.85
C ILE A 293 12.81 13.64 16.02
N SER A 294 12.38 12.40 16.15
CA SER A 294 12.80 11.49 17.21
C SER A 294 14.32 11.25 17.18
N LEU A 295 14.87 11.04 15.98
CA LEU A 295 16.30 10.88 15.76
C LEU A 295 17.08 12.15 16.09
N PHE A 296 16.55 13.32 15.76
CA PHE A 296 17.15 14.61 16.10
C PHE A 296 17.22 14.81 17.62
N VAL A 297 16.13 14.53 18.33
CA VAL A 297 16.08 14.58 19.81
C VAL A 297 17.06 13.57 20.43
N GLY A 298 17.11 12.34 19.89
CA GLY A 298 18.10 11.34 20.27
C GLY A 298 19.53 11.81 20.03
N GLY A 299 19.81 12.48 18.91
CA GLY A 299 21.11 13.08 18.60
C GLY A 299 21.53 14.17 19.58
N ILE A 300 20.62 15.06 19.98
CA ILE A 300 20.87 16.05 21.03
C ILE A 300 21.22 15.34 22.35
N GLY A 301 20.52 14.27 22.66
CA GLY A 301 20.85 13.46 23.84
C GLY A 301 22.27 12.87 23.78
N VAL A 302 22.69 12.33 22.61
CA VAL A 302 24.06 11.86 22.40
C VAL A 302 25.08 12.98 22.61
N MET A 303 24.84 14.15 22.03
CA MET A 303 25.68 15.30 22.22
C MET A 303 25.85 15.68 23.72
N ASN A 304 24.74 15.65 24.46
CA ASN A 304 24.78 15.99 25.91
C ASN A 304 25.55 14.95 26.73
N ILE A 305 25.38 13.64 26.42
CA ILE A 305 26.18 12.59 27.08
C ILE A 305 27.65 12.76 26.79
N MET A 306 28.01 13.01 25.53
CA MET A 306 29.40 13.17 25.12
C MET A 306 30.04 14.42 25.75
N LEU A 307 29.31 15.54 25.90
CA LEU A 307 29.78 16.72 26.59
C LEU A 307 30.11 16.46 28.05
N VAL A 308 29.24 15.74 28.77
CA VAL A 308 29.48 15.33 30.15
C VAL A 308 30.66 14.37 30.23
N SER A 309 30.75 13.41 29.33
CA SER A 309 31.89 12.44 29.25
C SER A 309 33.21 13.14 29.04
N VAL A 310 33.27 14.20 28.22
CA VAL A 310 34.45 15.01 28.02
C VAL A 310 34.86 15.71 29.33
N VAL A 311 33.92 16.27 30.09
CA VAL A 311 34.19 16.93 31.37
C VAL A 311 34.70 15.90 32.39
N GLU A 312 34.03 14.77 32.54
CA GLU A 312 34.43 13.69 33.47
C GLU A 312 35.82 13.12 33.16
N ARG A 313 36.23 13.13 31.86
CA ARG A 313 37.51 12.60 31.41
C ARG A 313 38.54 13.66 31.08
N THR A 314 38.36 14.92 31.52
CA THR A 314 39.26 16.04 31.23
C THR A 314 40.71 15.71 31.60
N LYS A 315 40.99 15.15 32.78
CA LYS A 315 42.30 14.76 33.24
C LYS A 315 42.95 13.65 32.38
N GLU A 316 42.16 12.65 31.99
CA GLU A 316 42.60 11.57 31.09
C GLU A 316 43.01 12.12 29.71
N ILE A 317 42.20 13.04 29.14
CA ILE A 317 42.50 13.71 27.86
C ILE A 317 43.79 14.54 27.99
N GLY A 318 43.95 15.25 29.11
CA GLY A 318 45.16 16.04 29.42
C GLY A 318 46.41 15.16 29.44
N ILE A 319 46.37 14.00 30.12
CA ILE A 319 47.49 13.05 30.17
C ILE A 319 47.83 12.56 28.76
N ARG A 320 46.83 12.14 27.95
CA ARG A 320 47.07 11.66 26.58
C ARG A 320 47.76 12.73 25.72
N LYS A 321 47.29 13.94 25.79
CA LYS A 321 47.88 15.06 25.05
C LYS A 321 49.32 15.39 25.54
N ALA A 322 49.56 15.30 26.84
CA ALA A 322 50.89 15.53 27.42
C ALA A 322 51.93 14.48 26.97
N ILE A 323 51.48 13.23 26.68
CA ILE A 323 52.37 12.16 26.15
C ILE A 323 52.39 12.11 24.61
N GLY A 324 51.79 13.12 23.90
CA GLY A 324 51.97 13.33 22.46
C GLY A 324 50.74 12.98 21.57
N ALA A 325 49.55 12.72 22.12
CA ALA A 325 48.34 12.55 21.31
C ALA A 325 47.99 13.86 20.60
N THR A 326 47.70 13.76 19.29
CA THR A 326 47.30 14.92 18.47
C THR A 326 45.82 15.27 18.70
N ASP A 327 45.42 16.48 18.32
CA ASP A 327 44.03 16.89 18.34
C ASP A 327 43.13 15.95 17.50
N PHE A 328 43.67 15.42 16.39
CA PHE A 328 43.00 14.50 15.53
C PHE A 328 42.76 13.13 16.20
N ASP A 329 43.71 12.66 17.00
CA ASP A 329 43.57 11.41 17.74
C ASP A 329 42.44 11.49 18.76
N ILE A 330 42.37 12.59 19.51
CA ILE A 330 41.29 12.84 20.47
C ILE A 330 39.97 13.02 19.76
N LEU A 331 39.93 13.81 18.68
CA LEU A 331 38.70 13.99 17.86
C LEU A 331 38.17 12.66 17.34
N SER A 332 39.02 11.86 16.71
CA SER A 332 38.63 10.57 16.11
C SER A 332 38.15 9.59 17.17
N GLN A 333 38.75 9.57 18.35
CA GLN A 333 38.32 8.73 19.46
C GLN A 333 36.88 9.04 19.89
N PHE A 334 36.56 10.31 20.18
CA PHE A 334 35.23 10.70 20.63
C PHE A 334 34.19 10.57 19.51
N LEU A 335 34.55 10.79 18.25
CA LEU A 335 33.68 10.53 17.12
C LEU A 335 33.34 9.02 16.98
N MET A 336 34.36 8.17 17.10
CA MET A 336 34.10 6.70 17.07
C MET A 336 33.24 6.27 18.23
N GLU A 337 33.40 6.84 19.43
CA GLU A 337 32.58 6.55 20.60
C GLU A 337 31.09 6.92 20.33
N SER A 338 30.84 8.10 19.72
CA SER A 338 29.48 8.51 19.36
C SER A 338 28.85 7.65 18.25
N ILE A 339 29.63 7.26 17.22
CA ILE A 339 29.17 6.37 16.15
C ILE A 339 28.81 4.99 16.71
N ILE A 340 29.61 4.45 17.62
CA ILE A 340 29.35 3.15 18.26
C ILE A 340 28.07 3.24 19.11
N LEU A 341 27.89 4.30 19.89
CA LEU A 341 26.73 4.51 20.73
C LEU A 341 25.44 4.56 19.89
N THR A 342 25.45 5.36 18.83
CA THR A 342 24.28 5.48 17.92
C THR A 342 24.09 4.23 17.07
N GLY A 343 25.16 3.56 16.66
CA GLY A 343 25.11 2.27 15.97
C GLY A 343 24.46 1.17 16.81
N ILE A 344 24.80 1.09 18.10
CA ILE A 344 24.13 0.16 19.04
C ILE A 344 22.65 0.53 19.18
N GLY A 345 22.31 1.81 19.34
CA GLY A 345 20.93 2.28 19.35
C GLY A 345 20.19 1.92 18.06
N GLY A 346 20.85 2.05 16.92
CA GLY A 346 20.35 1.66 15.61
C GLY A 346 20.06 0.16 15.49
N LEU A 347 20.99 -0.69 15.91
CA LEU A 347 20.81 -2.14 15.91
C LEU A 347 19.67 -2.59 16.84
N LEU A 348 19.57 -2.00 18.03
CA LEU A 348 18.44 -2.26 18.93
C LEU A 348 17.13 -1.76 18.34
N GLY A 349 17.14 -0.61 17.66
CA GLY A 349 15.96 -0.07 16.95
C GLY A 349 15.52 -0.99 15.79
N ILE A 350 16.46 -1.56 15.03
CA ILE A 350 16.18 -2.57 14.01
C ILE A 350 15.54 -3.81 14.64
N GLY A 351 16.16 -4.37 15.69
CA GLY A 351 15.64 -5.55 16.39
C GLY A 351 14.24 -5.34 16.93
N PHE A 352 13.99 -4.18 17.57
CA PHE A 352 12.67 -3.82 18.10
C PHE A 352 11.66 -3.55 16.98
N GLY A 353 12.07 -2.91 15.89
CA GLY A 353 11.23 -2.70 14.71
C GLY A 353 10.79 -4.02 14.08
N VAL A 354 11.72 -4.96 13.87
CA VAL A 354 11.40 -6.31 13.37
C VAL A 354 10.41 -7.02 14.30
N LEU A 355 10.62 -6.96 15.62
CA LEU A 355 9.70 -7.54 16.58
C LEU A 355 8.29 -6.94 16.46
N LEU A 356 8.18 -5.61 16.39
CA LEU A 356 6.90 -4.92 16.22
C LEU A 356 6.21 -5.31 14.92
N VAL A 357 6.95 -5.41 13.81
CA VAL A 357 6.43 -5.82 12.51
C VAL A 357 5.80 -7.21 12.58
N VAL A 358 6.48 -8.18 13.20
CA VAL A 358 5.97 -9.55 13.34
C VAL A 358 4.72 -9.59 14.21
N VAL A 359 4.72 -8.87 15.34
CA VAL A 359 3.58 -8.83 16.26
C VAL A 359 2.37 -8.16 15.58
N ILE A 360 2.56 -6.99 14.98
CA ILE A 360 1.47 -6.25 14.31
C ILE A 360 0.96 -7.05 13.11
N GLY A 361 1.86 -7.59 12.28
CA GLY A 361 1.50 -8.40 11.12
C GLY A 361 0.64 -9.62 11.48
N TYR A 362 0.92 -10.26 12.62
CA TYR A 362 0.10 -11.36 13.14
C TYR A 362 -1.33 -10.90 13.48
N PHE A 363 -1.50 -9.72 14.11
CA PHE A 363 -2.83 -9.21 14.47
C PHE A 363 -3.65 -8.71 13.28
N ILE A 364 -3.01 -8.16 12.26
CA ILE A 364 -3.70 -7.60 11.07
C ILE A 364 -3.72 -8.57 9.87
N GLU A 365 -3.24 -9.80 10.07
CA GLU A 365 -3.19 -10.85 9.03
C GLU A 365 -2.47 -10.42 7.74
N ILE A 366 -1.44 -9.57 7.87
CA ILE A 366 -0.59 -9.15 6.75
C ILE A 366 0.76 -9.84 6.87
N THR A 367 1.24 -10.42 5.77
CA THR A 367 2.60 -10.93 5.66
C THR A 367 3.58 -9.77 5.51
N PRO A 368 4.45 -9.50 6.50
CA PRO A 368 5.36 -8.38 6.44
C PRO A 368 6.47 -8.63 5.41
N VAL A 369 6.86 -7.58 4.69
CA VAL A 369 7.96 -7.63 3.71
C VAL A 369 9.14 -6.80 4.22
N PHE A 370 10.24 -7.50 4.54
CA PHE A 370 11.46 -6.86 5.01
C PHE A 370 12.33 -6.41 3.86
N SER A 371 12.64 -5.11 3.82
CA SER A 371 13.56 -4.54 2.84
C SER A 371 14.96 -4.41 3.43
N LEU A 372 15.92 -5.14 2.89
CA LEU A 372 17.32 -5.03 3.28
C LEU A 372 17.85 -3.59 3.08
N VAL A 373 17.40 -2.93 2.02
CA VAL A 373 17.77 -1.54 1.72
C VAL A 373 17.31 -0.60 2.84
N THR A 374 16.06 -0.75 3.32
CA THR A 374 15.54 0.06 4.43
C THR A 374 16.34 -0.17 5.72
N ILE A 375 16.69 -1.41 6.01
CA ILE A 375 17.52 -1.76 7.20
C ILE A 375 18.91 -1.12 7.11
N LEU A 376 19.58 -1.23 5.97
CA LEU A 376 20.91 -0.63 5.77
C LEU A 376 20.88 0.89 5.84
N ILE A 377 19.90 1.54 5.18
CA ILE A 377 19.74 2.99 5.23
C ILE A 377 19.51 3.43 6.68
N SER A 378 18.66 2.74 7.44
CA SER A 378 18.39 3.08 8.85
C SER A 378 19.65 3.00 9.71
N LEU A 379 20.50 2.00 9.48
CA LEU A 379 21.78 1.88 10.18
C LEU A 379 22.76 3.01 9.81
N ILE A 380 22.87 3.34 8.51
CA ILE A 380 23.72 4.44 8.03
C ILE A 380 23.25 5.78 8.60
N VAL A 381 21.94 6.03 8.61
CA VAL A 381 21.35 7.25 9.19
C VAL A 381 21.65 7.34 10.69
N SER A 382 21.51 6.23 11.42
CA SER A 382 21.85 6.17 12.85
C SER A 382 23.31 6.55 13.12
N MET A 383 24.24 5.97 12.36
CA MET A 383 25.67 6.29 12.47
C MET A 383 25.97 7.75 12.07
N GLY A 384 25.29 8.25 11.02
CA GLY A 384 25.39 9.64 10.57
C GLY A 384 24.98 10.64 11.65
N ILE A 385 23.94 10.34 12.42
CA ILE A 385 23.53 11.12 13.59
C ILE A 385 24.63 11.15 14.64
N GLY A 386 25.29 10.01 14.89
CA GLY A 386 26.43 9.92 15.78
C GLY A 386 27.57 10.85 15.35
N ILE A 387 27.84 10.96 14.06
CA ILE A 387 28.84 11.88 13.52
C ILE A 387 28.38 13.33 13.71
N ILE A 388 27.18 13.69 13.26
CA ILE A 388 26.67 15.07 13.28
C ILE A 388 26.68 15.64 14.71
N PHE A 389 26.12 14.90 15.65
CA PHE A 389 25.98 15.34 17.05
C PHE A 389 27.24 15.07 17.88
N GLY A 390 28.14 14.18 17.46
CA GLY A 390 29.39 13.86 18.10
C GLY A 390 30.53 14.84 17.78
N VAL A 391 30.47 15.52 16.61
CA VAL A 391 31.53 16.46 16.19
C VAL A 391 31.76 17.60 17.21
N THR A 392 30.70 18.19 17.75
CA THR A 392 30.80 19.33 18.68
C THR A 392 31.51 18.96 19.98
N PRO A 393 31.08 17.88 20.72
CA PRO A 393 31.81 17.47 21.92
C PRO A 393 33.23 16.96 21.61
N ALA A 394 33.44 16.25 20.53
CA ALA A 394 34.76 15.77 20.13
C ALA A 394 35.73 16.90 19.82
N LYS A 395 35.28 17.97 19.15
CA LYS A 395 36.09 19.20 18.95
C LYS A 395 36.40 19.91 20.27
N LYS A 396 35.48 19.95 21.24
CA LYS A 396 35.75 20.50 22.56
C LYS A 396 36.82 19.70 23.29
N ALA A 397 36.73 18.36 23.27
CA ALA A 397 37.73 17.48 23.86
C ALA A 397 39.15 17.70 23.22
N ALA A 398 39.19 17.75 21.88
CA ALA A 398 40.43 17.96 21.14
C ALA A 398 41.12 19.29 21.44
N LYS A 399 40.36 20.34 21.75
CA LYS A 399 40.90 21.69 22.05
C LYS A 399 41.29 21.91 23.51
N LEU A 400 41.16 20.92 24.40
CA LEU A 400 41.57 21.05 25.79
C LEU A 400 43.07 21.26 25.90
N ASN A 401 43.50 22.26 26.74
CA ASN A 401 44.89 22.51 27.05
C ASN A 401 45.40 21.47 28.06
N PRO A 402 46.48 20.72 27.75
CA PRO A 402 47.04 19.72 28.66
C PRO A 402 47.31 20.24 30.07
N VAL A 403 47.89 21.46 30.18
CA VAL A 403 48.25 22.05 31.47
C VAL A 403 47.01 22.33 32.34
N ASP A 404 45.98 22.94 31.73
CA ASP A 404 44.75 23.26 32.44
C ASP A 404 43.95 21.98 32.79
N SER A 405 44.01 20.98 31.91
CA SER A 405 43.33 19.69 32.09
C SER A 405 43.93 18.87 33.26
N LEU A 406 45.24 18.99 33.51
CA LEU A 406 45.92 18.32 34.61
C LEU A 406 45.70 19.00 35.98
N ARG A 407 45.31 20.31 35.97
CA ARG A 407 44.97 21.08 37.17
C ARG A 407 43.49 21.01 37.56
N ALA A 408 42.65 20.49 36.68
CA ALA A 408 41.23 20.30 36.96
C ALA A 408 41.05 19.21 38.04
N GLU A 409 40.37 19.58 39.15
CA GLU A 409 39.99 18.66 40.23
C GLU A 409 38.80 17.77 39.84
#